data_9881fa0fc7f2c8172535c5aec5642df7
#
_entry.id   9881fa0fc7f2c8172535c5aec5642df7
#
_cell.length_a   1.000
_cell.length_b   1.000
_cell.length_c   1.000
_cell.angle_alpha   90.00
_cell.angle_beta   90.00
_cell.angle_gamma   90.00
#
_symmetry.space_group_name_H-M   'P 1'
#
loop_
_entity.id
_entity.type
_entity.pdbx_description
1 polymer ?
#
loop_
_entity_poly.entity_id
_entity_poly.type
_entity_poly.pdbx_seq_one_letter_code
_entity_poly.pdbx_strand_id
1 'polypeptide(L)'
;VENTGSASLYNLTIVDDLANGTLQYIDTSIEGYLNGSPIEIDVQKTANTVTFKIDNVLNPNDNVLIIFETTTPTTNPEQITNTQTITANGGSTTGPIVTAKPNPSATVTLANYVTLDITKAVDKTSIYSGESLVYTFKIVNRGNETATNVTFNDIFPTGYKINSIILKTPDSPDPIIYDPGTYVQFTTLRIDNLVIPVGTSTLTVTGIYTS
;
A
#
# COMPACT_ATOMS: atom_id res chain seq x y z
N VAL A 1 1.35 -19.51 21.13
CA VAL A 1 0.40 -19.98 22.18
C VAL A 1 1.11 -20.97 23.07
N GLU A 2 0.99 -20.82 24.38
CA GLU A 2 1.58 -21.71 25.37
C GLU A 2 0.47 -22.24 26.29
N ASN A 3 0.48 -23.53 26.60
CA ASN A 3 -0.37 -24.11 27.60
C ASN A 3 0.25 -23.96 29.01
N THR A 4 -0.12 -22.90 29.70
CA THR A 4 0.35 -22.62 31.08
C THR A 4 -0.51 -23.31 32.14
N GLY A 5 -1.51 -24.07 31.74
CA GLY A 5 -2.39 -24.83 32.64
C GLY A 5 -1.82 -26.18 33.11
N SER A 6 -2.54 -26.88 33.95
CA SER A 6 -2.18 -28.20 34.43
C SER A 6 -2.83 -29.35 33.68
N ALA A 7 -3.73 -29.05 32.74
CA ALA A 7 -4.43 -30.04 31.91
C ALA A 7 -4.04 -29.91 30.45
N SER A 8 -4.05 -31.03 29.71
CA SER A 8 -3.82 -30.99 28.27
C SER A 8 -4.95 -30.26 27.54
N LEU A 9 -4.62 -29.54 26.45
CA LEU A 9 -5.55 -28.87 25.57
C LEU A 9 -5.67 -29.63 24.24
N TYR A 10 -6.90 -29.70 23.74
CA TYR A 10 -7.29 -30.39 22.51
C TYR A 10 -8.01 -29.43 21.57
N ASN A 11 -8.01 -29.71 20.27
CA ASN A 11 -8.73 -28.94 19.26
C ASN A 11 -8.40 -27.44 19.32
N LEU A 12 -7.11 -27.12 19.46
CA LEU A 12 -6.69 -25.73 19.50
C LEU A 12 -7.12 -25.00 18.23
N THR A 13 -7.87 -23.95 18.40
CA THR A 13 -8.36 -23.10 17.31
C THR A 13 -7.92 -21.66 17.54
N ILE A 14 -7.26 -21.08 16.57
CA ILE A 14 -6.84 -19.69 16.55
C ILE A 14 -7.58 -18.99 15.41
N VAL A 15 -8.40 -18.00 15.73
CA VAL A 15 -9.06 -17.14 14.75
C VAL A 15 -8.34 -15.80 14.74
N ASP A 16 -7.74 -15.48 13.64
CA ASP A 16 -7.07 -14.21 13.38
C ASP A 16 -8.02 -13.29 12.60
N ASP A 17 -8.29 -12.10 13.15
CA ASP A 17 -9.15 -11.09 12.54
C ASP A 17 -8.36 -10.18 11.60
N LEU A 18 -7.98 -10.58 10.48
CA LEU A 18 -7.23 -9.85 9.44
C LEU A 18 -7.53 -8.32 9.37
N ALA A 19 -7.62 -7.66 10.53
CA ALA A 19 -7.96 -6.24 10.72
C ALA A 19 -9.22 -5.84 9.94
N ASN A 20 -10.33 -6.55 10.14
CA ASN A 20 -11.61 -6.38 9.42
C ASN A 20 -11.47 -6.48 7.89
N GLY A 21 -10.59 -7.36 7.39
CA GLY A 21 -10.33 -7.54 5.96
C GLY A 21 -9.36 -6.52 5.36
N THR A 22 -8.72 -5.69 6.19
CA THR A 22 -7.67 -4.77 5.75
C THR A 22 -6.41 -5.53 5.32
N LEU A 23 -6.07 -6.61 6.02
CA LEU A 23 -4.97 -7.51 5.66
C LEU A 23 -5.50 -8.65 4.77
N GLN A 24 -4.68 -9.14 3.86
CA GLN A 24 -4.98 -10.31 3.05
C GLN A 24 -3.96 -11.41 3.32
N TYR A 25 -4.44 -12.57 3.72
CA TYR A 25 -3.62 -13.75 3.99
C TYR A 25 -3.01 -14.30 2.70
N ILE A 26 -1.72 -14.67 2.75
CA ILE A 26 -0.99 -15.32 1.65
C ILE A 26 -1.00 -16.83 1.85
N ASP A 27 -1.71 -17.55 0.99
CA ASP A 27 -2.02 -18.98 1.12
C ASP A 27 -0.83 -19.93 1.28
N THR A 28 0.32 -19.58 0.75
CA THR A 28 1.52 -20.45 0.74
C THR A 28 2.51 -20.10 1.85
N SER A 29 2.15 -19.17 2.74
CA SER A 29 3.08 -18.62 3.73
C SER A 29 3.03 -19.28 5.10
N ILE A 30 2.10 -20.23 5.32
CA ILE A 30 1.87 -20.82 6.65
C ILE A 30 2.97 -21.78 7.06
N GLU A 31 3.47 -21.60 8.27
CA GLU A 31 4.36 -22.53 8.96
C GLU A 31 3.85 -22.73 10.40
N GLY A 32 3.83 -23.97 10.86
CA GLY A 32 3.43 -24.32 12.22
C GLY A 32 4.47 -25.16 12.93
N TYR A 33 4.65 -24.90 14.22
CA TYR A 33 5.60 -25.61 15.06
C TYR A 33 5.01 -25.90 16.44
N LEU A 34 5.18 -27.14 16.92
CA LEU A 34 4.90 -27.56 18.31
C LEU A 34 6.25 -27.84 18.99
N ASN A 35 6.59 -27.09 20.04
CA ASN A 35 7.87 -27.17 20.73
C ASN A 35 9.09 -27.13 19.77
N GLY A 36 9.00 -26.31 18.72
CA GLY A 36 10.03 -26.17 17.69
C GLY A 36 10.02 -27.26 16.60
N SER A 37 9.17 -28.29 16.69
CA SER A 37 9.02 -29.31 15.64
C SER A 37 7.88 -28.93 14.68
N PRO A 38 8.07 -29.05 13.35
CA PRO A 38 7.03 -28.72 12.37
C PRO A 38 5.76 -29.54 12.58
N ILE A 39 4.59 -28.92 12.42
CA ILE A 39 3.27 -29.54 12.47
C ILE A 39 2.40 -29.11 11.29
N GLU A 40 1.42 -29.92 10.93
CA GLU A 40 0.39 -29.55 9.97
C GLU A 40 -0.67 -28.66 10.63
N ILE A 41 -1.18 -27.69 9.86
CA ILE A 41 -2.23 -26.76 10.28
C ILE A 41 -3.35 -26.80 9.26
N ASP A 42 -4.57 -27.05 9.70
CA ASP A 42 -5.77 -26.88 8.88
C ASP A 42 -6.14 -25.39 8.85
N VAL A 43 -6.20 -24.82 7.64
CA VAL A 43 -6.45 -23.38 7.42
C VAL A 43 -7.80 -23.17 6.77
N GLN A 44 -8.66 -22.38 7.41
CA GLN A 44 -9.95 -21.96 6.88
C GLN A 44 -10.01 -20.44 6.77
N LYS A 45 -10.50 -19.92 5.63
CA LYS A 45 -10.50 -18.47 5.34
C LYS A 45 -11.90 -17.94 5.10
N THR A 46 -12.09 -16.69 5.50
CA THR A 46 -13.18 -15.81 5.08
C THR A 46 -12.60 -14.52 4.50
N ALA A 47 -13.44 -13.57 4.13
CA ALA A 47 -12.97 -12.25 3.69
C ALA A 47 -12.21 -11.49 4.80
N ASN A 48 -12.54 -11.72 6.07
CA ASN A 48 -12.05 -10.91 7.19
C ASN A 48 -11.22 -11.69 8.19
N THR A 49 -11.22 -13.01 8.14
CA THR A 49 -10.56 -13.87 9.14
C THR A 49 -9.81 -15.02 8.48
N VAL A 50 -8.75 -15.45 9.14
CA VAL A 50 -8.14 -16.76 8.92
C VAL A 50 -8.23 -17.57 10.22
N THR A 51 -8.61 -18.83 10.09
CA THR A 51 -8.74 -19.76 11.22
C THR A 51 -7.72 -20.87 11.06
N PHE A 52 -6.89 -21.06 12.08
CA PHE A 52 -5.91 -22.13 12.16
C PHE A 52 -6.40 -23.16 13.16
N LYS A 53 -6.52 -24.41 12.73
CA LYS A 53 -6.88 -25.55 13.60
C LYS A 53 -5.70 -26.47 13.74
N ILE A 54 -5.41 -26.86 14.96
CA ILE A 54 -4.29 -27.71 15.34
C ILE A 54 -4.84 -28.93 16.05
N ASP A 55 -4.68 -30.10 15.44
CA ASP A 55 -5.16 -31.39 15.99
C ASP A 55 -4.21 -31.97 17.04
N ASN A 56 -2.97 -31.46 17.09
CA ASN A 56 -2.00 -31.88 18.10
C ASN A 56 -2.48 -31.55 19.50
N VAL A 57 -2.26 -32.48 20.44
CA VAL A 57 -2.53 -32.26 21.87
C VAL A 57 -1.43 -31.35 22.43
N LEU A 58 -1.82 -30.28 23.12
CA LEU A 58 -0.90 -29.41 23.85
C LEU A 58 -0.90 -29.82 25.32
N ASN A 59 0.14 -30.54 25.75
CA ASN A 59 0.34 -30.86 27.17
C ASN A 59 0.73 -29.60 27.97
N PRO A 60 0.67 -29.62 29.29
CA PRO A 60 1.20 -28.53 30.11
C PRO A 60 2.65 -28.16 29.71
N ASN A 61 2.89 -26.86 29.53
CA ASN A 61 4.14 -26.23 29.06
C ASN A 61 4.47 -26.45 27.58
N ASP A 62 3.63 -27.13 26.80
CA ASP A 62 3.80 -27.14 25.34
C ASP A 62 3.47 -25.76 24.75
N ASN A 63 4.21 -25.41 23.68
CA ASN A 63 3.95 -24.19 22.92
C ASN A 63 3.74 -24.45 21.43
N VAL A 64 2.83 -23.70 20.82
CA VAL A 64 2.60 -23.66 19.38
C VAL A 64 3.02 -22.29 18.85
N LEU A 65 3.85 -22.29 17.81
CA LEU A 65 4.17 -21.13 17.01
C LEU A 65 3.54 -21.29 15.61
N ILE A 66 2.83 -20.27 15.16
CA ILE A 66 2.32 -20.14 13.79
C ILE A 66 2.93 -18.90 13.17
N ILE A 67 3.48 -19.04 11.98
CA ILE A 67 4.03 -17.96 11.18
C ILE A 67 3.27 -17.93 9.86
N PHE A 68 2.81 -16.76 9.44
CA PHE A 68 2.19 -16.55 8.15
C PHE A 68 2.40 -15.10 7.68
N GLU A 69 2.25 -14.88 6.40
CA GLU A 69 2.39 -13.57 5.78
C GLU A 69 1.03 -13.00 5.36
N THR A 70 0.94 -11.69 5.39
CA THR A 70 -0.21 -10.94 4.88
C THR A 70 0.26 -9.82 3.98
N THR A 71 -0.54 -9.45 2.98
CA THR A 71 -0.35 -8.20 2.25
C THR A 71 -1.09 -7.07 2.93
N THR A 72 -0.49 -5.88 2.93
CA THR A 72 -1.16 -4.64 3.37
C THR A 72 -1.94 -4.03 2.20
N PRO A 73 -3.02 -3.27 2.48
CA PRO A 73 -3.73 -2.56 1.43
C PRO A 73 -2.87 -1.45 0.84
N THR A 74 -3.17 -1.11 -0.41
CA THR A 74 -2.55 0.06 -1.10
C THR A 74 -3.14 1.39 -0.64
N THR A 75 -4.30 1.37 0.02
CA THR A 75 -4.95 2.54 0.63
C THR A 75 -4.62 2.58 2.12
N ASN A 76 -4.25 3.73 2.60
CA ASN A 76 -3.55 3.92 3.86
C ASN A 76 -4.48 4.05 5.09
N PRO A 77 -4.73 3.00 5.87
CA PRO A 77 -5.10 3.23 7.27
C PRO A 77 -3.85 3.66 8.04
N GLU A 78 -3.94 4.69 8.86
CA GLU A 78 -2.83 5.14 9.70
C GLU A 78 -2.30 4.03 10.61
N GLN A 79 -3.20 3.14 11.04
CA GLN A 79 -2.89 1.99 11.90
C GLN A 79 -3.67 0.76 11.46
N ILE A 80 -3.01 -0.39 11.53
CA ILE A 80 -3.60 -1.70 11.36
C ILE A 80 -3.47 -2.44 12.69
N THR A 81 -4.60 -2.76 13.33
CA THR A 81 -4.62 -3.58 14.53
C THR A 81 -5.13 -4.97 14.18
N ASN A 82 -4.28 -5.96 14.36
CA ASN A 82 -4.62 -7.37 14.23
C ASN A 82 -4.94 -7.95 15.61
N THR A 83 -6.05 -8.70 15.73
CA THR A 83 -6.49 -9.32 16.96
C THR A 83 -6.76 -10.82 16.75
N GLN A 84 -6.55 -11.61 17.78
CA GLN A 84 -6.73 -13.05 17.71
C GLN A 84 -7.65 -13.54 18.83
N THR A 85 -8.47 -14.54 18.51
CA THR A 85 -9.23 -15.29 19.49
C THR A 85 -8.71 -16.73 19.52
N ILE A 86 -8.31 -17.21 20.69
CA ILE A 86 -7.72 -18.54 20.86
C ILE A 86 -8.62 -19.36 21.79
N THR A 87 -9.05 -20.53 21.31
CA THR A 87 -9.89 -21.48 22.06
C THR A 87 -9.35 -22.90 21.96
N ALA A 88 -9.60 -23.70 22.98
CA ALA A 88 -9.28 -25.11 22.97
C ALA A 88 -10.24 -25.86 23.91
N ASN A 89 -10.30 -27.21 23.82
CA ASN A 89 -10.99 -28.05 24.78
C ASN A 89 -10.04 -28.49 25.90
N GLY A 90 -10.40 -28.25 27.14
CA GLY A 90 -9.60 -28.63 28.33
C GLY A 90 -9.80 -30.08 28.74
N GLY A 91 -8.73 -30.83 28.94
CA GLY A 91 -8.73 -32.18 29.51
C GLY A 91 -9.14 -33.31 28.56
N SER A 92 -9.91 -33.05 27.51
CA SER A 92 -10.31 -34.02 26.48
C SER A 92 -10.85 -33.32 25.25
N THR A 93 -11.04 -34.04 24.13
CA THR A 93 -11.62 -33.50 22.87
C THR A 93 -13.07 -32.99 23.01
N THR A 94 -13.77 -33.40 24.04
CA THR A 94 -15.14 -32.98 24.39
C THR A 94 -15.20 -32.21 25.72
N GLY A 95 -14.05 -31.83 26.25
CA GLY A 95 -13.92 -31.06 27.49
C GLY A 95 -14.45 -29.63 27.38
N PRO A 96 -14.51 -28.90 28.48
CA PRO A 96 -14.98 -27.52 28.47
C PRO A 96 -14.08 -26.64 27.57
N ILE A 97 -14.71 -25.67 26.88
CA ILE A 97 -13.96 -24.69 26.07
C ILE A 97 -13.21 -23.76 26.99
N VAL A 98 -11.92 -23.63 26.74
CA VAL A 98 -11.01 -22.66 27.36
C VAL A 98 -10.69 -21.59 26.32
N THR A 99 -10.76 -20.33 26.73
CA THR A 99 -10.41 -19.18 25.89
C THR A 99 -9.24 -18.44 26.52
N ALA A 100 -8.24 -18.10 25.69
CA ALA A 100 -7.11 -17.27 26.14
C ALA A 100 -7.57 -15.87 26.55
N LYS A 101 -6.97 -15.33 27.61
CA LYS A 101 -7.24 -13.96 28.11
C LYS A 101 -5.93 -13.28 28.53
N PRO A 102 -5.73 -12.00 28.18
CA PRO A 102 -6.54 -11.22 27.24
C PRO A 102 -6.42 -11.76 25.81
N ASN A 103 -7.31 -11.35 24.90
CA ASN A 103 -7.15 -11.66 23.48
C ASN A 103 -5.86 -10.99 22.98
N PRO A 104 -4.95 -11.74 22.33
CA PRO A 104 -3.72 -11.16 21.79
C PRO A 104 -4.07 -10.14 20.70
N SER A 105 -3.32 -9.03 20.66
CA SER A 105 -3.42 -8.03 19.61
C SER A 105 -2.07 -7.41 19.32
N ALA A 106 -1.87 -7.00 18.07
CA ALA A 106 -0.71 -6.23 17.65
C ALA A 106 -1.15 -5.09 16.73
N THR A 107 -0.55 -3.92 16.92
CA THR A 107 -0.81 -2.75 16.08
C THR A 107 0.45 -2.36 15.34
N VAL A 108 0.31 -2.16 14.03
CA VAL A 108 1.36 -1.63 13.15
C VAL A 108 0.91 -0.27 12.63
N THR A 109 1.79 0.72 12.72
CA THR A 109 1.59 2.02 12.08
C THR A 109 2.22 1.98 10.68
N LEU A 110 1.45 2.30 9.65
CA LEU A 110 1.98 2.41 8.30
C LEU A 110 2.69 3.75 8.14
N ALA A 111 3.93 3.71 7.67
CA ALA A 111 4.67 4.93 7.36
C ALA A 111 4.11 5.57 6.08
N ASN A 112 3.91 6.89 6.12
CA ASN A 112 3.61 7.68 4.94
C ASN A 112 4.88 7.88 4.12
N TYR A 113 4.77 7.75 2.81
CA TYR A 113 5.89 8.01 1.90
C TYR A 113 5.40 8.54 0.56
N VAL A 114 6.28 9.29 -0.09
CA VAL A 114 6.11 9.82 -1.43
C VAL A 114 7.21 9.26 -2.34
N THR A 115 6.83 8.79 -3.52
CA THR A 115 7.77 8.41 -4.57
C THR A 115 7.28 8.93 -5.90
N LEU A 116 8.06 9.82 -6.54
CA LEU A 116 7.70 10.44 -7.81
C LEU A 116 8.57 9.91 -8.95
N ASP A 117 7.90 9.42 -9.99
CA ASP A 117 8.50 9.13 -11.29
C ASP A 117 8.03 10.15 -12.31
N ILE A 118 8.90 10.56 -13.24
CA ILE A 118 8.55 11.47 -14.32
C ILE A 118 9.01 10.93 -15.66
N THR A 119 8.15 11.07 -16.68
CA THR A 119 8.52 10.83 -18.08
C THR A 119 8.12 12.03 -18.92
N LYS A 120 8.90 12.33 -19.96
CA LYS A 120 8.67 13.40 -20.92
C LYS A 120 8.49 12.81 -22.32
N ALA A 121 7.46 13.24 -23.02
CA ALA A 121 7.19 12.90 -24.41
C ALA A 121 6.90 14.15 -25.22
N VAL A 122 7.06 14.07 -26.53
CA VAL A 122 6.70 15.12 -27.48
C VAL A 122 5.83 14.51 -28.59
N ASP A 123 4.87 15.26 -29.09
CA ASP A 123 3.89 14.78 -30.06
C ASP A 123 4.43 14.65 -31.50
N LYS A 124 5.54 15.35 -31.81
CA LYS A 124 6.17 15.35 -33.14
C LYS A 124 7.69 15.24 -33.04
N THR A 125 8.29 14.46 -33.90
CA THR A 125 9.76 14.30 -34.01
C THR A 125 10.42 15.30 -34.98
N SER A 126 9.64 15.95 -35.85
CA SER A 126 10.04 17.01 -36.75
C SER A 126 8.93 18.04 -36.97
N ILE A 127 9.27 19.30 -37.08
CA ILE A 127 8.32 20.40 -37.24
C ILE A 127 8.90 21.48 -38.12
N TYR A 128 8.04 22.29 -38.75
CA TYR A 128 8.41 23.52 -39.42
C TYR A 128 8.24 24.73 -38.50
N SER A 129 8.94 25.83 -38.82
CA SER A 129 8.76 27.09 -38.09
C SER A 129 7.32 27.57 -38.15
N GLY A 130 6.77 27.97 -37.00
CA GLY A 130 5.37 28.38 -36.84
C GLY A 130 4.40 27.23 -36.48
N GLU A 131 4.84 25.96 -36.48
CA GLU A 131 4.00 24.87 -36.07
C GLU A 131 3.90 24.72 -34.55
N SER A 132 2.74 24.18 -34.10
CA SER A 132 2.51 23.83 -32.71
C SER A 132 3.22 22.53 -32.35
N LEU A 133 3.80 22.52 -31.18
CA LEU A 133 4.44 21.36 -30.57
C LEU A 133 3.90 21.17 -29.13
N VAL A 134 3.66 19.92 -28.75
CA VAL A 134 3.11 19.60 -27.43
C VAL A 134 4.09 18.68 -26.67
N TYR A 135 4.52 19.13 -25.51
CA TYR A 135 5.25 18.30 -24.57
C TYR A 135 4.27 17.77 -23.50
N THR A 136 4.36 16.49 -23.24
CA THR A 136 3.56 15.81 -22.19
C THR A 136 4.50 15.23 -21.14
N PHE A 137 4.30 15.64 -19.89
CA PHE A 137 4.99 15.09 -18.74
C PHE A 137 4.01 14.24 -17.95
N LYS A 138 4.31 12.96 -17.82
CA LYS A 138 3.57 12.05 -16.96
C LYS A 138 4.30 11.97 -15.64
N ILE A 139 3.67 12.43 -14.57
CA ILE A 139 4.19 12.44 -13.18
C ILE A 139 3.40 11.39 -12.41
N VAL A 140 4.08 10.35 -11.93
CA VAL A 140 3.44 9.24 -11.21
C VAL A 140 3.89 9.27 -9.76
N ASN A 141 2.95 9.53 -8.85
CA ASN A 141 3.18 9.33 -7.43
C ASN A 141 2.83 7.88 -7.07
N ARG A 142 3.84 7.07 -6.79
CA ARG A 142 3.70 5.66 -6.35
C ARG A 142 3.69 5.52 -4.84
N GLY A 143 3.78 6.62 -4.10
CA GLY A 143 3.65 6.63 -2.66
C GLY A 143 2.21 6.36 -2.20
N ASN A 144 1.99 6.40 -0.92
CA ASN A 144 0.67 6.28 -0.31
C ASN A 144 0.15 7.65 0.22
N GLU A 145 0.90 8.72 -0.02
CA GLU A 145 0.56 10.08 0.39
C GLU A 145 0.71 11.07 -0.77
N THR A 146 -0.09 12.12 -0.75
CA THR A 146 0.01 13.24 -1.69
C THR A 146 1.34 13.97 -1.52
N ALA A 147 2.09 14.12 -2.61
CA ALA A 147 3.29 14.95 -2.61
C ALA A 147 2.91 16.43 -2.63
N THR A 148 3.40 17.18 -1.65
CA THR A 148 3.22 18.64 -1.54
C THR A 148 4.54 19.36 -1.71
N ASN A 149 4.50 20.66 -2.03
CA ASN A 149 5.69 21.50 -2.25
C ASN A 149 6.64 20.96 -3.35
N VAL A 150 6.08 20.29 -4.36
CA VAL A 150 6.87 19.77 -5.47
C VAL A 150 7.24 20.91 -6.41
N THR A 151 8.52 20.99 -6.79
CA THR A 151 8.99 21.91 -7.83
C THR A 151 9.15 21.17 -9.15
N PHE A 152 8.44 21.59 -10.19
CA PHE A 152 8.66 21.18 -11.56
C PHE A 152 9.57 22.19 -12.26
N ASN A 153 10.61 21.70 -12.93
CA ASN A 153 11.53 22.53 -13.71
C ASN A 153 11.94 21.83 -15.00
N ASP A 154 11.76 22.50 -16.12
CA ASP A 154 12.20 22.00 -17.45
C ASP A 154 12.72 23.12 -18.32
N ILE A 155 13.71 22.80 -19.17
CA ILE A 155 14.30 23.73 -20.13
C ILE A 155 13.91 23.30 -21.55
N PHE A 156 13.19 24.17 -22.24
CA PHE A 156 12.76 23.96 -23.63
C PHE A 156 13.79 24.45 -24.64
N PRO A 157 13.73 23.96 -25.88
CA PRO A 157 14.60 24.43 -26.94
C PRO A 157 14.46 25.93 -27.20
N THR A 158 15.57 26.58 -27.55
CA THR A 158 15.54 27.99 -28.02
C THR A 158 14.60 28.13 -29.21
N GLY A 159 13.77 29.17 -29.21
CA GLY A 159 12.74 29.39 -30.24
C GLY A 159 11.39 28.73 -29.92
N TYR A 160 11.27 27.91 -28.87
CA TYR A 160 9.98 27.40 -28.43
C TYR A 160 9.26 28.40 -27.51
N LYS A 161 8.13 28.93 -27.98
CA LYS A 161 7.30 29.88 -27.24
C LYS A 161 6.13 29.14 -26.63
N ILE A 162 6.08 29.04 -25.32
CA ILE A 162 5.00 28.37 -24.56
C ILE A 162 3.75 29.25 -24.58
N ASN A 163 2.60 28.66 -24.96
CA ASN A 163 1.32 29.32 -25.04
C ASN A 163 0.31 28.79 -24.00
N SER A 164 0.48 27.55 -23.55
CA SER A 164 -0.44 26.91 -22.59
C SER A 164 0.29 25.91 -21.72
N ILE A 165 -0.07 25.88 -20.43
CA ILE A 165 0.43 24.95 -19.42
C ILE A 165 -0.77 24.43 -18.63
N ILE A 166 -1.03 23.11 -18.69
CA ILE A 166 -2.20 22.49 -18.12
C ILE A 166 -1.79 21.26 -17.30
N LEU A 167 -2.14 21.21 -16.04
CA LEU A 167 -1.96 20.05 -15.17
C LEU A 167 -3.31 19.37 -14.92
N LYS A 168 -3.39 18.07 -15.19
CA LYS A 168 -4.50 17.19 -14.80
C LYS A 168 -4.02 16.26 -13.71
N THR A 169 -4.78 16.16 -12.63
CA THR A 169 -4.54 15.26 -11.50
C THR A 169 -5.59 14.17 -11.42
N PRO A 170 -5.32 13.01 -10.80
CA PRO A 170 -6.26 11.90 -10.73
C PRO A 170 -7.47 12.17 -9.83
N ASP A 171 -7.35 13.11 -8.89
CA ASP A 171 -8.35 13.44 -7.87
C ASP A 171 -9.26 14.62 -8.26
N SER A 172 -8.99 15.29 -9.39
CA SER A 172 -9.80 16.42 -9.88
C SER A 172 -10.24 16.22 -11.32
N PRO A 173 -11.55 16.39 -11.63
CA PRO A 173 -12.04 16.39 -13.00
C PRO A 173 -11.59 17.64 -13.77
N ASP A 174 -11.37 18.74 -13.07
CA ASP A 174 -10.99 20.02 -13.66
C ASP A 174 -9.46 20.20 -13.70
N PRO A 175 -8.92 20.60 -14.87
CA PRO A 175 -7.48 20.82 -14.98
C PRO A 175 -7.08 22.16 -14.32
N ILE A 176 -5.86 22.20 -13.80
CA ILE A 176 -5.23 23.44 -13.33
C ILE A 176 -4.52 24.07 -14.52
N ILE A 177 -4.81 25.35 -14.77
CA ILE A 177 -4.21 26.12 -15.84
C ILE A 177 -3.22 27.13 -15.27
N TYR A 178 -1.98 27.08 -15.75
CA TYR A 178 -0.91 28.00 -15.36
C TYR A 178 -0.68 29.05 -16.44
N ASP A 179 -0.52 30.32 -16.03
CA ASP A 179 -0.20 31.41 -16.96
C ASP A 179 1.30 31.33 -17.38
N PRO A 180 1.62 31.15 -18.67
CA PRO A 180 2.99 31.12 -19.13
C PRO A 180 3.79 32.37 -18.77
N GLY A 181 3.15 33.55 -18.73
CA GLY A 181 3.79 34.82 -18.37
C GLY A 181 4.35 34.83 -16.94
N THR A 182 3.77 34.04 -16.05
CA THR A 182 4.19 33.94 -14.65
C THR A 182 5.28 32.89 -14.43
N TYR A 183 5.17 31.74 -15.12
CA TYR A 183 5.95 30.54 -14.82
C TYR A 183 7.10 30.28 -15.81
N VAL A 184 7.22 31.06 -16.90
CA VAL A 184 8.25 30.88 -17.91
C VAL A 184 9.21 32.06 -17.93
N GLN A 185 10.50 31.77 -17.77
CA GLN A 185 11.59 32.74 -17.96
C GLN A 185 12.52 32.24 -19.07
N PHE A 186 12.63 33.00 -20.18
CA PHE A 186 13.34 32.60 -21.37
C PHE A 186 12.84 31.24 -21.91
N THR A 187 13.65 30.20 -21.77
CA THR A 187 13.32 28.82 -22.18
C THR A 187 12.99 27.92 -21.00
N THR A 188 12.99 28.42 -19.76
CA THR A 188 12.80 27.64 -18.56
C THR A 188 11.35 27.79 -18.05
N LEU A 189 10.65 26.67 -17.93
CA LEU A 189 9.39 26.56 -17.19
C LEU A 189 9.71 26.10 -15.77
N ARG A 190 9.28 26.88 -14.77
CA ARG A 190 9.37 26.52 -13.38
C ARG A 190 8.01 26.72 -12.70
N ILE A 191 7.52 25.67 -12.05
CA ILE A 191 6.28 25.71 -11.25
C ILE A 191 6.63 25.19 -9.85
N ASP A 192 6.51 26.04 -8.86
CA ASP A 192 6.73 25.71 -7.46
C ASP A 192 5.41 25.36 -6.77
N ASN A 193 5.50 24.70 -5.62
CA ASN A 193 4.37 24.35 -4.76
C ASN A 193 3.30 23.48 -5.46
N LEU A 194 3.70 22.64 -6.42
CA LEU A 194 2.78 21.66 -6.99
C LEU A 194 2.33 20.66 -5.92
N VAL A 195 1.08 20.26 -6.06
CA VAL A 195 0.47 19.16 -5.32
C VAL A 195 0.25 18.00 -6.29
N ILE A 196 0.88 16.85 -6.01
CA ILE A 196 0.83 15.64 -6.86
C ILE A 196 0.19 14.52 -6.04
N PRO A 197 -1.12 14.28 -6.23
CA PRO A 197 -1.83 13.18 -5.58
C PRO A 197 -1.26 11.81 -5.93
N VAL A 198 -1.59 10.80 -5.13
CA VAL A 198 -1.28 9.40 -5.45
C VAL A 198 -1.89 9.03 -6.80
N GLY A 199 -1.11 8.36 -7.64
CA GLY A 199 -1.52 7.98 -8.99
C GLY A 199 -0.81 8.81 -10.07
N THR A 200 -1.47 9.01 -11.22
CA THR A 200 -0.88 9.66 -12.39
C THR A 200 -1.43 11.05 -12.61
N SER A 201 -0.56 12.05 -12.54
CA SER A 201 -0.81 13.42 -13.00
C SER A 201 -0.17 13.64 -14.37
N THR A 202 -0.78 14.49 -15.19
CA THR A 202 -0.28 14.82 -16.53
C THR A 202 -0.14 16.32 -16.70
N LEU A 203 1.09 16.80 -16.89
CA LEU A 203 1.37 18.19 -17.25
C LEU A 203 1.58 18.29 -18.76
N THR A 204 0.74 19.09 -19.42
CA THR A 204 0.80 19.34 -20.86
C THR A 204 1.26 20.76 -21.11
N VAL A 205 2.29 20.92 -21.91
CA VAL A 205 2.88 22.21 -22.30
C VAL A 205 2.77 22.35 -23.82
N THR A 206 1.98 23.30 -24.26
CA THR A 206 1.77 23.59 -25.68
C THR A 206 2.42 24.89 -26.06
N GLY A 207 3.11 24.92 -27.16
CA GLY A 207 3.76 26.10 -27.67
C GLY A 207 3.97 26.05 -29.19
N ILE A 208 4.60 27.11 -29.72
CA ILE A 208 4.92 27.26 -31.12
C ILE A 208 6.45 27.42 -31.24
N TYR A 209 7.05 26.68 -32.16
CA TYR A 209 8.44 26.83 -32.48
C TYR A 209 8.65 27.92 -33.55
N THR A 210 9.48 28.91 -33.23
CA THR A 210 9.85 29.98 -34.15
C THR A 210 11.37 30.01 -34.27
N SER A 211 11.89 29.67 -35.45
CA SER A 211 13.32 29.77 -35.78
C SER A 211 13.72 31.21 -36.07
#